data_a475c10d4cfcdc9aa97a0b09e1cb1798
#
_entry.id   a475c10d4cfcdc9aa97a0b09e1cb1798
#
_cell.length_a   1.000
_cell.length_b   1.000
_cell.length_c   1.000
_cell.angle_alpha   90.00
_cell.angle_beta   90.00
_cell.angle_gamma   90.00
#
_symmetry.space_group_name_H-M   'P 1'
#
loop_
_entity.id
_entity.type
_entity.pdbx_description
1 polymer ?
#
loop_
_entity_poly.entity_id
_entity_poly.type
_entity_poly.pdbx_seq_one_letter_code
_entity_poly.pdbx_strand_id
1 'polypeptide(L)'
;MTQSPTGPDAVDPPVGADAGDAPAPPNPPEGGSSRRTAVVTGASSGIGAATARVLAGAGFRVVCAARRLDRVEALAAEIDGIAVGCDVTSDADVARLVEAAGDRVHVLVNNAGGALGLEPVAEGNVELWRTMYETNVLGTLRVTKALLPALVAADGEGVVVNVGSVAGFTAYEGGGGYTVAKHGVHVMTDTLRLELVEQPVRITLVAPGMVQTEEFSLTRFGGDRERADAVYAGVPGPLVAEDVADAIGWMATRPAHVNVDLLVLKPRAQAAPHKVQRLPQQS
;
A
#
# COMPACT_ATOMS: atom_id res chain seq x y z
N MET A 1 52.35 36.85 -36.96
CA MET A 1 51.03 36.53 -37.55
C MET A 1 50.42 35.44 -36.66
N THR A 2 49.65 35.85 -35.70
CA THR A 2 49.01 34.97 -34.72
C THR A 2 47.51 35.00 -34.99
N GLN A 3 46.95 33.86 -35.43
CA GLN A 3 45.51 33.67 -35.58
C GLN A 3 44.90 33.28 -34.24
N SER A 4 43.88 34.00 -33.80
CA SER A 4 43.00 33.65 -32.66
C SER A 4 42.00 32.58 -33.08
N PRO A 5 41.66 31.63 -32.22
CA PRO A 5 40.60 30.67 -32.48
C PRO A 5 39.23 31.29 -32.23
N THR A 6 38.32 31.09 -33.16
CA THR A 6 36.88 31.41 -33.09
C THR A 6 36.21 30.45 -32.07
N GLY A 7 35.46 31.02 -31.14
CA GLY A 7 34.65 30.27 -30.15
C GLY A 7 33.42 29.58 -30.78
N PRO A 8 32.87 28.58 -30.09
CA PRO A 8 31.71 27.83 -30.61
C PRO A 8 30.42 28.63 -30.57
N ASP A 9 29.62 28.45 -31.63
CA ASP A 9 28.32 29.04 -31.84
C ASP A 9 27.37 28.76 -30.70
N ALA A 10 26.67 29.78 -30.24
CA ALA A 10 25.60 29.65 -29.27
C ALA A 10 24.38 28.96 -29.94
N VAL A 11 24.04 27.79 -29.42
CA VAL A 11 22.83 27.06 -29.81
C VAL A 11 21.64 27.70 -29.05
N ASP A 12 20.69 28.26 -29.78
CA ASP A 12 19.43 28.76 -29.24
C ASP A 12 18.66 27.63 -28.51
N PRO A 13 18.01 27.92 -27.36
CA PRO A 13 17.19 26.91 -26.68
C PRO A 13 15.93 26.60 -27.51
N PRO A 14 15.46 25.34 -27.51
CA PRO A 14 14.25 24.97 -28.24
C PRO A 14 13.04 25.73 -27.72
N VAL A 15 12.27 26.31 -28.65
CA VAL A 15 11.00 26.97 -28.45
C VAL A 15 10.05 26.01 -27.75
N GLY A 16 9.33 26.54 -26.73
CA GLY A 16 8.49 25.81 -25.78
C GLY A 16 7.58 24.76 -26.43
N ALA A 17 7.70 23.54 -25.93
CA ALA A 17 6.67 22.53 -26.11
C ALA A 17 5.46 22.97 -25.29
N ASP A 18 4.37 23.19 -25.97
CA ASP A 18 3.04 23.41 -25.40
C ASP A 18 2.77 22.28 -24.40
N ALA A 19 2.58 22.61 -23.13
CA ALA A 19 2.18 21.67 -22.11
C ALA A 19 0.72 21.29 -22.39
N GLY A 20 0.52 20.36 -23.31
CA GLY A 20 -0.78 19.77 -23.57
C GLY A 20 -1.38 19.29 -22.27
N ASP A 21 -2.59 19.74 -21.96
CA ASP A 21 -3.41 19.31 -20.82
C ASP A 21 -3.31 17.78 -20.67
N ALA A 22 -2.92 17.34 -19.49
CA ALA A 22 -2.97 15.92 -19.16
C ALA A 22 -4.41 15.43 -19.39
N PRO A 23 -4.62 14.30 -20.08
CA PRO A 23 -5.97 13.81 -20.33
C PRO A 23 -6.70 13.65 -18.99
N ALA A 24 -7.88 14.28 -18.91
CA ALA A 24 -8.78 14.14 -17.77
C ALA A 24 -9.02 12.64 -17.50
N PRO A 25 -9.18 12.23 -16.23
CA PRO A 25 -9.52 10.85 -15.94
C PRO A 25 -10.78 10.44 -16.72
N PRO A 26 -10.86 9.20 -17.23
CA PRO A 26 -12.01 8.76 -17.99
C PRO A 26 -13.28 8.92 -17.15
N ASN A 27 -14.32 9.53 -17.75
CA ASN A 27 -15.62 9.63 -17.12
C ASN A 27 -16.11 8.21 -16.72
N PRO A 28 -16.77 8.05 -15.57
CA PRO A 28 -17.40 6.79 -15.21
C PRO A 28 -18.39 6.39 -16.32
N PRO A 29 -18.48 5.10 -16.65
CA PRO A 29 -19.36 4.63 -17.73
C PRO A 29 -20.81 5.03 -17.43
N GLU A 30 -21.41 5.81 -18.30
CA GLU A 30 -22.84 6.09 -18.32
C GLU A 30 -23.57 4.85 -18.83
N GLY A 31 -24.23 4.15 -17.94
CA GLY A 31 -25.09 3.01 -18.27
C GLY A 31 -25.07 1.95 -17.20
N GLY A 32 -26.17 1.59 -16.59
CA GLY A 32 -26.52 0.66 -15.52
C GLY A 32 -25.64 -0.55 -15.20
N SER A 33 -24.33 -0.42 -15.22
CA SER A 33 -23.32 -1.37 -14.80
C SER A 33 -23.16 -1.25 -13.29
N SER A 34 -23.27 -2.37 -12.58
CA SER A 34 -22.94 -2.43 -11.16
C SER A 34 -21.54 -1.82 -10.94
N ARG A 35 -21.38 -0.96 -9.92
CA ARG A 35 -20.07 -0.37 -9.57
C ARG A 35 -19.00 -1.45 -9.50
N ARG A 36 -17.80 -1.17 -9.99
CA ARG A 36 -16.64 -2.06 -9.87
C ARG A 36 -16.34 -2.31 -8.39
N THR A 37 -16.04 -3.55 -8.00
CA THR A 37 -15.77 -3.91 -6.62
C THR A 37 -14.29 -3.79 -6.29
N ALA A 38 -13.97 -3.15 -5.16
CA ALA A 38 -12.66 -3.15 -4.54
C ALA A 38 -12.73 -3.77 -3.14
N VAL A 39 -11.71 -4.53 -2.76
CA VAL A 39 -11.56 -5.12 -1.42
C VAL A 39 -10.33 -4.50 -0.76
N VAL A 40 -10.47 -3.99 0.46
CA VAL A 40 -9.37 -3.43 1.24
C VAL A 40 -9.29 -4.11 2.59
N THR A 41 -8.18 -4.83 2.85
CA THR A 41 -7.94 -5.44 4.16
C THR A 41 -7.24 -4.45 5.11
N GLY A 42 -7.45 -4.58 6.42
CA GLY A 42 -6.93 -3.64 7.39
C GLY A 42 -7.56 -2.23 7.28
N ALA A 43 -8.80 -2.15 6.80
CA ALA A 43 -9.49 -0.89 6.51
C ALA A 43 -9.96 -0.10 7.75
N SER A 44 -9.74 -0.60 8.96
CA SER A 44 -10.24 0.07 10.18
C SER A 44 -9.46 1.32 10.60
N SER A 45 -8.32 1.62 9.99
CA SER A 45 -7.50 2.81 10.31
C SER A 45 -6.39 3.05 9.26
N GLY A 46 -5.70 4.16 9.38
CA GLY A 46 -4.47 4.49 8.65
C GLY A 46 -4.58 4.32 7.13
N ILE A 47 -3.57 3.71 6.53
CA ILE A 47 -3.47 3.53 5.07
C ILE A 47 -4.70 2.81 4.50
N GLY A 48 -5.19 1.76 5.18
CA GLY A 48 -6.35 1.00 4.71
C GLY A 48 -7.62 1.83 4.64
N ALA A 49 -7.91 2.62 5.69
CA ALA A 49 -9.08 3.49 5.72
C ALA A 49 -8.98 4.62 4.67
N ALA A 50 -7.82 5.26 4.54
CA ALA A 50 -7.58 6.28 3.51
C ALA A 50 -7.72 5.69 2.10
N THR A 51 -7.17 4.48 1.86
CA THR A 51 -7.30 3.77 0.57
C THR A 51 -8.75 3.46 0.22
N ALA A 52 -9.55 3.03 1.20
CA ALA A 52 -10.97 2.77 0.98
C ALA A 52 -11.71 4.04 0.50
N ARG A 53 -11.42 5.21 1.11
CA ARG A 53 -11.98 6.49 0.68
C ARG A 53 -11.56 6.89 -0.73
N VAL A 54 -10.29 6.75 -1.05
CA VAL A 54 -9.75 7.05 -2.39
C VAL A 54 -10.41 6.17 -3.46
N LEU A 55 -10.53 4.86 -3.22
CA LEU A 55 -11.15 3.95 -4.17
C LEU A 55 -12.67 4.20 -4.30
N ALA A 56 -13.36 4.54 -3.23
CA ALA A 56 -14.77 4.95 -3.28
C ALA A 56 -14.94 6.24 -4.12
N GLY A 57 -14.07 7.24 -3.90
CA GLY A 57 -14.02 8.46 -4.71
C GLY A 57 -13.72 8.20 -6.19
N ALA A 58 -13.00 7.13 -6.51
CA ALA A 58 -12.74 6.65 -7.87
C ALA A 58 -13.91 5.80 -8.47
N GLY A 59 -15.05 5.72 -7.77
CA GLY A 59 -16.27 5.05 -8.24
C GLY A 59 -16.36 3.55 -7.94
N PHE A 60 -15.47 3.00 -7.10
CA PHE A 60 -15.58 1.61 -6.68
C PHE A 60 -16.59 1.43 -5.54
N ARG A 61 -17.27 0.29 -5.52
CA ARG A 61 -17.92 -0.23 -4.33
C ARG A 61 -16.86 -0.91 -3.48
N VAL A 62 -16.57 -0.38 -2.30
CA VAL A 62 -15.47 -0.87 -1.47
C VAL A 62 -15.97 -1.81 -0.38
N VAL A 63 -15.40 -3.02 -0.33
CA VAL A 63 -15.54 -3.96 0.79
C VAL A 63 -14.40 -3.68 1.78
N CYS A 64 -14.77 -3.09 2.92
CA CYS A 64 -13.86 -2.72 3.99
C CYS A 64 -13.74 -3.89 4.98
N ALA A 65 -12.57 -4.53 5.04
CA ALA A 65 -12.34 -5.70 5.87
C ALA A 65 -11.33 -5.41 6.98
N ALA A 66 -11.69 -5.64 8.24
CA ALA A 66 -10.79 -5.62 9.39
C ALA A 66 -11.42 -6.31 10.61
N ARG A 67 -10.60 -6.56 11.64
CA ARG A 67 -11.05 -7.19 12.90
C ARG A 67 -12.00 -6.30 13.71
N ARG A 68 -11.83 -4.96 13.66
CA ARG A 68 -12.66 -3.99 14.37
C ARG A 68 -13.89 -3.65 13.54
N LEU A 69 -14.94 -4.43 13.73
CA LEU A 69 -16.17 -4.32 12.93
C LEU A 69 -16.82 -2.95 13.05
N ASP A 70 -16.90 -2.39 14.25
CA ASP A 70 -17.45 -1.06 14.54
C ASP A 70 -16.82 0.04 13.67
N ARG A 71 -15.51 0.00 13.49
CA ARG A 71 -14.78 0.99 12.67
C ARG A 71 -15.00 0.80 11.17
N VAL A 72 -15.03 -0.44 10.71
CA VAL A 72 -15.30 -0.67 9.28
C VAL A 72 -16.76 -0.43 8.92
N GLU A 73 -17.70 -0.61 9.86
CA GLU A 73 -19.10 -0.22 9.69
C GLU A 73 -19.23 1.30 9.54
N ALA A 74 -18.57 2.07 10.41
CA ALA A 74 -18.57 3.54 10.31
C ALA A 74 -17.97 4.01 8.98
N LEU A 75 -16.83 3.44 8.57
CA LEU A 75 -16.20 3.76 7.29
C LEU A 75 -17.07 3.36 6.10
N ALA A 76 -17.65 2.16 6.12
CA ALA A 76 -18.52 1.68 5.05
C ALA A 76 -19.76 2.56 4.89
N ALA A 77 -20.37 3.02 6.00
CA ALA A 77 -21.47 3.98 5.97
C ALA A 77 -21.07 5.33 5.37
N GLU A 78 -19.84 5.81 5.66
CA GLU A 78 -19.31 7.06 5.11
C GLU A 78 -19.16 7.01 3.59
N ILE A 79 -18.66 5.88 3.05
CA ILE A 79 -18.27 5.75 1.63
C ILE A 79 -19.28 4.95 0.77
N ASP A 80 -20.45 4.62 1.29
CA ASP A 80 -21.44 3.72 0.68
C ASP A 80 -20.81 2.38 0.23
N GLY A 81 -20.05 1.77 1.16
CA GLY A 81 -19.33 0.52 0.99
C GLY A 81 -19.98 -0.65 1.74
N ILE A 82 -19.21 -1.72 1.91
CA ILE A 82 -19.60 -2.92 2.67
C ILE A 82 -18.60 -3.11 3.81
N ALA A 83 -19.09 -3.36 5.01
CA ALA A 83 -18.27 -3.71 6.17
C ALA A 83 -18.20 -5.23 6.35
N VAL A 84 -16.98 -5.75 6.60
CA VAL A 84 -16.75 -7.17 6.91
C VAL A 84 -15.81 -7.28 8.09
N GLY A 85 -16.27 -7.89 9.19
CA GLY A 85 -15.41 -8.31 10.29
C GLY A 85 -14.53 -9.46 9.81
N CYS A 86 -13.21 -9.21 9.66
CA CYS A 86 -12.30 -10.18 9.09
C CYS A 86 -10.94 -10.14 9.77
N ASP A 87 -10.53 -11.28 10.30
CA ASP A 87 -9.13 -11.58 10.60
C ASP A 87 -8.54 -12.35 9.42
N VAL A 88 -7.53 -11.77 8.75
CA VAL A 88 -6.89 -12.40 7.57
C VAL A 88 -6.14 -13.70 7.92
N THR A 89 -5.98 -14.01 9.20
CA THR A 89 -5.39 -15.26 9.67
C THR A 89 -6.42 -16.39 9.83
N SER A 90 -7.71 -16.09 9.70
CA SER A 90 -8.84 -17.01 9.82
C SER A 90 -9.41 -17.36 8.45
N ASP A 91 -9.36 -18.64 8.07
CA ASP A 91 -9.94 -19.12 6.81
C ASP A 91 -11.46 -18.89 6.75
N ALA A 92 -12.16 -19.01 7.89
CA ALA A 92 -13.60 -18.77 7.98
C ALA A 92 -13.95 -17.28 7.74
N ASP A 93 -13.12 -16.35 8.23
CA ASP A 93 -13.33 -14.93 8.03
C ASP A 93 -13.06 -14.53 6.59
N VAL A 94 -12.00 -15.11 6.00
CA VAL A 94 -11.67 -14.89 4.59
C VAL A 94 -12.77 -15.44 3.68
N ALA A 95 -13.40 -16.57 4.02
CA ALA A 95 -14.55 -17.09 3.27
C ALA A 95 -15.74 -16.10 3.27
N ARG A 96 -16.05 -15.49 4.43
CA ARG A 96 -17.09 -14.43 4.52
C ARG A 96 -16.72 -13.20 3.71
N LEU A 97 -15.43 -12.84 3.68
CA LEU A 97 -14.94 -11.74 2.85
C LEU A 97 -15.16 -12.01 1.37
N VAL A 98 -14.86 -13.23 0.90
CA VAL A 98 -15.11 -13.64 -0.50
C VAL A 98 -16.60 -13.55 -0.85
N GLU A 99 -17.49 -14.04 0.02
CA GLU A 99 -18.93 -13.95 -0.17
C GLU A 99 -19.40 -12.49 -0.30
N ALA A 100 -18.91 -11.60 0.57
CA ALA A 100 -19.25 -10.18 0.53
C ALA A 100 -18.70 -9.45 -0.71
N ALA A 101 -17.55 -9.88 -1.21
CA ALA A 101 -16.92 -9.31 -2.39
C ALA A 101 -17.63 -9.70 -3.70
N GLY A 102 -18.24 -10.89 -3.74
CA GLY A 102 -18.93 -11.42 -4.91
C GLY A 102 -17.99 -11.98 -5.98
N ASP A 103 -18.56 -12.31 -7.13
CA ASP A 103 -17.90 -13.09 -8.19
C ASP A 103 -16.91 -12.28 -9.05
N ARG A 104 -16.91 -10.93 -8.93
CA ARG A 104 -16.02 -10.05 -9.69
C ARG A 104 -15.39 -9.01 -8.76
N VAL A 105 -14.07 -9.08 -8.65
CA VAL A 105 -13.26 -8.13 -7.88
C VAL A 105 -12.26 -7.45 -8.81
N HIS A 106 -12.30 -6.13 -8.89
CA HIS A 106 -11.44 -5.34 -9.75
C HIS A 106 -10.16 -4.89 -9.03
N VAL A 107 -10.25 -4.64 -7.72
CA VAL A 107 -9.10 -4.23 -6.91
C VAL A 107 -9.07 -5.01 -5.61
N LEU A 108 -7.95 -5.67 -5.33
CA LEU A 108 -7.63 -6.20 -4.01
C LEU A 108 -6.45 -5.43 -3.42
N VAL A 109 -6.66 -4.78 -2.28
CA VAL A 109 -5.57 -4.15 -1.51
C VAL A 109 -5.30 -4.97 -0.26
N ASN A 110 -4.19 -5.70 -0.26
CA ASN A 110 -3.68 -6.41 0.90
C ASN A 110 -2.88 -5.43 1.77
N ASN A 111 -3.58 -4.78 2.69
CA ASN A 111 -2.98 -3.80 3.60
C ASN A 111 -2.95 -4.31 5.06
N ALA A 112 -3.75 -5.31 5.42
CA ALA A 112 -3.73 -5.89 6.76
C ALA A 112 -2.32 -6.37 7.14
N GLY A 113 -1.81 -5.87 8.26
CA GLY A 113 -0.46 -6.19 8.73
C GLY A 113 0.00 -5.20 9.79
N GLY A 114 1.23 -5.37 10.25
CA GLY A 114 1.81 -4.49 11.25
C GLY A 114 3.18 -4.96 11.72
N ALA A 115 3.77 -4.19 12.62
CA ALA A 115 5.03 -4.48 13.27
C ALA A 115 4.81 -4.64 14.79
N LEU A 116 5.57 -5.53 15.41
CA LEU A 116 5.57 -5.77 16.85
C LEU A 116 7.01 -5.79 17.37
N GLY A 117 7.28 -5.01 18.41
CA GLY A 117 8.58 -4.94 19.06
C GLY A 117 9.68 -4.26 18.23
N LEU A 118 10.82 -4.10 18.88
CA LEU A 118 12.08 -3.56 18.34
C LEU A 118 13.30 -4.21 18.96
N GLU A 119 13.14 -5.38 19.56
CA GLU A 119 14.22 -6.08 20.23
C GLU A 119 15.28 -6.55 19.20
N PRO A 120 16.57 -6.54 19.57
CA PRO A 120 17.61 -7.19 18.77
C PRO A 120 17.24 -8.64 18.47
N VAL A 121 17.72 -9.19 17.35
CA VAL A 121 17.39 -10.56 16.95
C VAL A 121 17.75 -11.59 18.03
N ALA A 122 18.84 -11.36 18.76
CA ALA A 122 19.28 -12.25 19.85
C ALA A 122 18.28 -12.32 21.04
N GLU A 123 17.45 -11.29 21.19
CA GLU A 123 16.45 -11.15 22.25
C GLU A 123 15.02 -11.27 21.71
N GLY A 124 14.88 -11.54 20.41
CA GLY A 124 13.63 -11.54 19.68
C GLY A 124 12.63 -12.57 20.21
N ASN A 125 11.41 -12.13 20.47
CA ASN A 125 10.31 -13.00 20.86
C ASN A 125 9.76 -13.75 19.65
N VAL A 126 9.93 -15.07 19.62
CA VAL A 126 9.51 -15.95 18.52
C VAL A 126 8.00 -15.86 18.23
N GLU A 127 7.16 -15.71 19.27
CA GLU A 127 5.70 -15.61 19.07
C GLU A 127 5.29 -14.28 18.41
N LEU A 128 5.98 -13.18 18.72
CA LEU A 128 5.76 -11.91 18.01
C LEU A 128 6.18 -12.02 16.54
N TRP A 129 7.30 -12.70 16.26
CA TRP A 129 7.74 -12.95 14.88
C TRP A 129 6.75 -13.83 14.13
N ARG A 130 6.26 -14.88 14.77
CA ARG A 130 5.23 -15.78 14.21
C ARG A 130 3.95 -14.99 13.89
N THR A 131 3.50 -14.16 14.81
CA THR A 131 2.33 -13.28 14.62
C THR A 131 2.52 -12.31 13.44
N MET A 132 3.70 -11.69 13.33
CA MET A 132 4.00 -10.80 12.20
C MET A 132 4.02 -11.57 10.86
N TYR A 133 4.62 -12.77 10.83
CA TYR A 133 4.64 -13.59 9.63
C TYR A 133 3.24 -14.07 9.25
N GLU A 134 2.48 -14.55 10.22
CA GLU A 134 1.11 -15.05 10.01
C GLU A 134 0.20 -13.95 9.43
N THR A 135 0.25 -12.75 10.00
CA THR A 135 -0.62 -11.67 9.53
C THR A 135 -0.14 -11.06 8.21
N ASN A 136 1.16 -10.69 8.12
CA ASN A 136 1.66 -9.95 6.95
C ASN A 136 1.84 -10.86 5.73
N VAL A 137 2.31 -12.10 5.90
CA VAL A 137 2.66 -12.99 4.78
C VAL A 137 1.53 -13.99 4.51
N LEU A 138 1.20 -14.83 5.48
CA LEU A 138 0.19 -15.88 5.28
C LEU A 138 -1.21 -15.30 5.15
N GLY A 139 -1.54 -14.22 5.86
CA GLY A 139 -2.79 -13.49 5.70
C GLY A 139 -2.95 -12.91 4.29
N THR A 140 -1.90 -12.26 3.77
CA THR A 140 -1.87 -11.77 2.37
C THR A 140 -2.05 -12.91 1.38
N LEU A 141 -1.37 -14.05 1.60
CA LEU A 141 -1.50 -15.23 0.74
C LEU A 141 -2.93 -15.79 0.76
N ARG A 142 -3.54 -15.96 1.95
CA ARG A 142 -4.92 -16.47 2.10
C ARG A 142 -5.92 -15.64 1.32
N VAL A 143 -5.92 -14.33 1.59
CA VAL A 143 -6.86 -13.42 0.94
C VAL A 143 -6.65 -13.40 -0.57
N THR A 144 -5.40 -13.33 -1.04
CA THR A 144 -5.09 -13.34 -2.48
C THR A 144 -5.58 -14.63 -3.14
N LYS A 145 -5.25 -15.80 -2.58
CA LYS A 145 -5.72 -17.11 -3.12
C LYS A 145 -7.23 -17.19 -3.18
N ALA A 146 -7.90 -16.74 -2.13
CA ALA A 146 -9.36 -16.86 -2.03
C ALA A 146 -10.09 -15.95 -3.03
N LEU A 147 -9.56 -14.75 -3.30
CA LEU A 147 -10.14 -13.77 -4.22
C LEU A 147 -9.60 -13.86 -5.65
N LEU A 148 -8.56 -14.67 -5.92
CA LEU A 148 -7.96 -14.78 -7.24
C LEU A 148 -8.97 -15.16 -8.34
N PRO A 149 -9.90 -16.12 -8.15
CA PRO A 149 -10.91 -16.41 -9.15
C PRO A 149 -11.78 -15.19 -9.51
N ALA A 150 -12.19 -14.41 -8.52
CA ALA A 150 -12.98 -13.20 -8.74
C ALA A 150 -12.18 -12.06 -9.40
N LEU A 151 -10.87 -11.99 -9.14
CA LEU A 151 -9.97 -11.05 -9.82
C LEU A 151 -9.76 -11.41 -11.29
N VAL A 152 -9.60 -12.69 -11.60
CA VAL A 152 -9.51 -13.21 -12.99
C VAL A 152 -10.81 -12.95 -13.74
N ALA A 153 -11.97 -13.10 -13.08
CA ALA A 153 -13.29 -12.86 -13.66
C ALA A 153 -13.58 -11.36 -13.94
N ALA A 154 -12.68 -10.44 -13.58
CA ALA A 154 -12.82 -9.01 -13.86
C ALA A 154 -12.40 -8.61 -15.30
N ASP A 155 -12.31 -9.56 -16.22
CA ASP A 155 -12.10 -9.34 -17.67
C ASP A 155 -10.85 -8.47 -18.00
N GLY A 156 -9.74 -8.68 -17.29
CA GLY A 156 -8.48 -7.96 -17.48
C GLY A 156 -8.35 -6.66 -16.67
N GLU A 157 -9.38 -6.26 -15.93
CA GLU A 157 -9.32 -5.10 -15.05
C GLU A 157 -8.86 -5.44 -13.61
N GLY A 158 -8.68 -6.73 -13.31
CA GLY A 158 -8.24 -7.19 -11.99
C GLY A 158 -6.85 -6.69 -11.61
N VAL A 159 -6.70 -6.18 -10.38
CA VAL A 159 -5.40 -5.81 -9.82
C VAL A 159 -5.28 -6.17 -8.35
N VAL A 160 -4.14 -6.75 -7.98
CA VAL A 160 -3.71 -6.96 -6.60
C VAL A 160 -2.66 -5.91 -6.25
N VAL A 161 -2.91 -5.14 -5.20
CA VAL A 161 -1.95 -4.20 -4.61
C VAL A 161 -1.53 -4.72 -3.23
N ASN A 162 -0.32 -5.21 -3.11
CA ASN A 162 0.25 -5.60 -1.83
C ASN A 162 0.94 -4.41 -1.17
N VAL A 163 0.59 -4.11 0.08
CA VAL A 163 1.24 -3.06 0.86
C VAL A 163 2.49 -3.65 1.53
N GLY A 164 3.62 -3.44 0.88
CA GLY A 164 4.95 -3.77 1.37
C GLY A 164 5.48 -2.76 2.38
N SER A 165 6.76 -2.47 2.28
CA SER A 165 7.48 -1.43 3.03
C SER A 165 8.90 -1.29 2.48
N VAL A 166 9.56 -0.15 2.68
CA VAL A 166 11.02 -0.04 2.49
C VAL A 166 11.79 -1.05 3.36
N ALA A 167 11.20 -1.53 4.46
CA ALA A 167 11.70 -2.62 5.28
C ALA A 167 11.72 -3.99 4.57
N GLY A 168 11.07 -4.11 3.41
CA GLY A 168 11.11 -5.30 2.56
C GLY A 168 12.31 -5.34 1.61
N PHE A 169 13.16 -4.30 1.58
CA PHE A 169 14.40 -4.25 0.79
C PHE A 169 15.64 -4.11 1.65
N THR A 170 15.50 -3.55 2.86
CA THR A 170 16.66 -3.16 3.67
C THR A 170 16.42 -3.52 5.13
N ALA A 171 17.35 -4.27 5.70
CA ALA A 171 17.36 -4.55 7.13
C ALA A 171 17.78 -3.31 7.93
N TYR A 172 17.31 -3.23 9.18
CA TYR A 172 17.72 -2.23 10.15
C TYR A 172 17.68 -2.84 11.56
N GLU A 173 18.45 -2.29 12.47
CA GLU A 173 18.53 -2.76 13.86
C GLU A 173 17.17 -2.69 14.54
N GLY A 174 16.81 -3.75 15.28
CA GLY A 174 15.51 -3.87 15.93
C GLY A 174 14.33 -4.15 14.99
N GLY A 175 14.56 -4.22 13.68
CA GLY A 175 13.52 -4.49 12.69
C GLY A 175 13.30 -5.97 12.36
N GLY A 176 14.02 -6.91 13.00
CA GLY A 176 14.17 -8.28 12.55
C GLY A 176 12.90 -9.00 12.10
N GLY A 177 11.91 -9.17 12.96
CA GLY A 177 10.67 -9.87 12.62
C GLY A 177 9.85 -9.16 11.53
N TYR A 178 9.78 -7.84 11.59
CA TYR A 178 9.05 -7.04 10.60
C TYR A 178 9.75 -7.03 9.23
N THR A 179 11.08 -6.88 9.21
CA THR A 179 11.84 -6.91 7.95
C THR A 179 11.73 -8.27 7.27
N VAL A 180 11.82 -9.38 8.02
CA VAL A 180 11.62 -10.73 7.48
C VAL A 180 10.22 -10.87 6.88
N ALA A 181 9.17 -10.43 7.59
CA ALA A 181 7.81 -10.51 7.09
C ALA A 181 7.62 -9.66 5.81
N LYS A 182 8.15 -8.43 5.78
CA LYS A 182 8.01 -7.55 4.60
C LYS A 182 8.87 -8.00 3.42
N HIS A 183 10.06 -8.58 3.61
CA HIS A 183 10.79 -9.28 2.54
C HIS A 183 9.97 -10.44 2.00
N GLY A 184 9.31 -11.23 2.87
CA GLY A 184 8.40 -12.30 2.45
C GLY A 184 7.26 -11.80 1.55
N VAL A 185 6.62 -10.67 1.91
CA VAL A 185 5.57 -10.05 1.07
C VAL A 185 6.13 -9.64 -0.31
N HIS A 186 7.33 -9.06 -0.36
CA HIS A 186 7.95 -8.64 -1.63
C HIS A 186 8.22 -9.83 -2.53
N VAL A 187 8.95 -10.85 -2.01
CA VAL A 187 9.27 -12.06 -2.79
C VAL A 187 8.01 -12.79 -3.23
N MET A 188 7.00 -12.90 -2.37
CA MET A 188 5.72 -13.50 -2.73
C MET A 188 5.02 -12.71 -3.84
N THR A 189 5.06 -11.38 -3.82
CA THR A 189 4.47 -10.53 -4.87
C THR A 189 5.17 -10.75 -6.20
N ASP A 190 6.50 -10.80 -6.21
CA ASP A 190 7.29 -11.05 -7.41
C ASP A 190 7.02 -12.46 -7.98
N THR A 191 6.92 -13.46 -7.11
CA THR A 191 6.58 -14.84 -7.50
C THR A 191 5.18 -14.91 -8.11
N LEU A 192 4.18 -14.29 -7.47
CA LEU A 192 2.81 -14.23 -8.01
C LEU A 192 2.79 -13.58 -9.41
N ARG A 193 3.58 -12.54 -9.64
CA ARG A 193 3.66 -11.88 -10.96
C ARG A 193 4.21 -12.81 -12.03
N LEU A 194 5.21 -13.64 -11.70
CA LEU A 194 5.75 -14.64 -12.62
C LEU A 194 4.73 -15.75 -12.91
N GLU A 195 4.07 -16.26 -11.88
CA GLU A 195 3.14 -17.39 -12.00
C GLU A 195 1.82 -17.03 -12.70
N LEU A 196 1.40 -15.77 -12.57
CA LEU A 196 0.12 -15.27 -13.10
C LEU A 196 0.28 -14.46 -14.41
N VAL A 197 1.43 -14.51 -15.07
CA VAL A 197 1.70 -13.74 -16.30
C VAL A 197 0.69 -14.01 -17.43
N GLU A 198 0.13 -15.20 -17.49
CA GLU A 198 -0.89 -15.59 -18.46
C GLU A 198 -2.33 -15.28 -18.01
N GLN A 199 -2.50 -14.84 -16.78
CA GLN A 199 -3.80 -14.47 -16.22
C GLN A 199 -4.07 -12.98 -16.44
N PRO A 200 -5.32 -12.58 -16.68
CA PRO A 200 -5.68 -11.19 -16.90
C PRO A 200 -5.76 -10.39 -15.57
N VAL A 201 -4.71 -10.46 -14.74
CA VAL A 201 -4.63 -9.81 -13.43
C VAL A 201 -3.27 -9.12 -13.27
N ARG A 202 -3.28 -7.87 -12.89
CA ARG A 202 -2.06 -7.11 -12.57
C ARG A 202 -1.63 -7.38 -11.12
N ILE A 203 -0.34 -7.60 -10.89
CA ILE A 203 0.23 -7.85 -9.56
C ILE A 203 1.24 -6.75 -9.25
N THR A 204 0.98 -5.96 -8.22
CA THR A 204 1.72 -4.75 -7.91
C THR A 204 2.04 -4.64 -6.42
N LEU A 205 3.10 -3.90 -6.09
CA LEU A 205 3.55 -3.66 -4.72
C LEU A 205 3.77 -2.17 -4.49
N VAL A 206 3.19 -1.63 -3.43
CA VAL A 206 3.55 -0.32 -2.90
C VAL A 206 4.42 -0.49 -1.67
N ALA A 207 5.55 0.21 -1.61
CA ALA A 207 6.52 0.10 -0.51
C ALA A 207 6.71 1.47 0.18
N PRO A 208 5.88 1.79 1.17
CA PRO A 208 6.01 3.04 1.91
C PRO A 208 7.24 3.06 2.83
N GLY A 209 7.80 4.25 3.01
CA GLY A 209 8.76 4.55 4.06
C GLY A 209 8.07 4.87 5.39
N MET A 210 8.54 5.94 6.04
CA MET A 210 7.98 6.38 7.32
C MET A 210 6.63 7.07 7.08
N VAL A 211 5.55 6.41 7.50
CA VAL A 211 4.18 6.93 7.45
C VAL A 211 3.70 7.17 8.87
N GLN A 212 3.32 8.39 9.19
CA GLN A 212 2.72 8.73 10.47
C GLN A 212 1.24 8.37 10.44
N THR A 213 0.87 7.28 11.12
CA THR A 213 -0.51 6.86 11.32
C THR A 213 -0.80 6.76 12.81
N GLU A 214 -2.07 6.86 13.19
CA GLU A 214 -2.48 6.85 14.59
C GLU A 214 -2.07 5.57 15.35
N GLU A 215 -1.97 4.44 14.65
CA GLU A 215 -1.95 3.13 15.30
C GLU A 215 -0.72 2.28 15.02
N PHE A 216 -0.02 2.48 13.91
CA PHE A 216 1.09 1.59 13.54
C PHE A 216 2.19 1.56 14.61
N SER A 217 2.69 2.74 15.00
CA SER A 217 3.71 2.83 16.04
C SER A 217 3.15 2.49 17.41
N LEU A 218 1.91 2.88 17.71
CA LEU A 218 1.27 2.54 18.98
C LEU A 218 1.14 1.02 19.17
N THR A 219 0.69 0.31 18.14
CA THR A 219 0.60 -1.16 18.14
C THR A 219 1.99 -1.81 18.27
N ARG A 220 2.98 -1.27 17.55
CA ARG A 220 4.36 -1.77 17.60
C ARG A 220 4.95 -1.74 18.99
N PHE A 221 4.62 -0.72 19.76
CA PHE A 221 5.12 -0.53 21.13
C PHE A 221 4.12 -0.96 22.22
N GLY A 222 3.14 -1.80 21.89
CA GLY A 222 2.20 -2.36 22.85
C GLY A 222 1.33 -1.32 23.57
N GLY A 223 1.06 -0.18 22.92
CA GLY A 223 0.25 0.91 23.48
C GLY A 223 1.07 2.05 24.12
N ASP A 224 2.39 1.94 24.14
CA ASP A 224 3.28 3.00 24.65
C ASP A 224 3.29 4.20 23.70
N ARG A 225 2.53 5.23 24.07
CA ARG A 225 2.34 6.45 23.26
C ARG A 225 3.63 7.28 23.19
N GLU A 226 4.39 7.37 24.27
CA GLU A 226 5.62 8.15 24.31
C GLU A 226 6.65 7.58 23.30
N ARG A 227 6.85 6.27 23.30
CA ARG A 227 7.71 5.59 22.31
C ARG A 227 7.17 5.70 20.89
N ALA A 228 5.86 5.62 20.70
CA ALA A 228 5.22 5.77 19.41
C ALA A 228 5.44 7.17 18.81
N ASP A 229 5.27 8.22 19.61
CA ASP A 229 5.44 9.61 19.20
C ASP A 229 6.92 9.93 18.95
N ALA A 230 7.84 9.37 19.74
CA ALA A 230 9.28 9.53 19.56
C ALA A 230 9.80 9.06 18.19
N VAL A 231 9.10 8.12 17.53
CA VAL A 231 9.46 7.67 16.17
C VAL A 231 9.48 8.84 15.18
N TYR A 232 8.54 9.77 15.31
CA TYR A 232 8.35 10.89 14.38
C TYR A 232 8.96 12.21 14.88
N ALA A 233 9.46 12.23 16.10
CA ALA A 233 9.99 13.45 16.73
C ALA A 233 11.09 14.10 15.86
N GLY A 234 10.90 15.38 15.54
CA GLY A 234 11.83 16.17 14.74
C GLY A 234 11.90 15.81 13.25
N VAL A 235 11.12 14.85 12.76
CA VAL A 235 11.09 14.50 11.33
C VAL A 235 10.26 15.54 10.57
N PRO A 236 10.85 16.30 9.63
CA PRO A 236 10.08 17.25 8.83
C PRO A 236 9.24 16.55 7.79
N GLY A 237 7.91 16.55 7.96
CA GLY A 237 6.95 16.02 7.00
C GLY A 237 7.08 14.50 6.77
N PRO A 238 6.80 13.65 7.76
CA PRO A 238 6.60 12.24 7.51
C PRO A 238 5.42 12.05 6.52
N LEU A 239 5.38 10.95 5.78
CA LEU A 239 4.19 10.64 5.00
C LEU A 239 2.98 10.50 5.92
N VAL A 240 1.82 10.82 5.39
CA VAL A 240 0.52 10.50 6.00
C VAL A 240 -0.15 9.35 5.24
N ALA A 241 -1.22 8.82 5.81
CA ALA A 241 -1.95 7.69 5.21
C ALA A 241 -2.47 8.03 3.81
N GLU A 242 -2.89 9.26 3.61
CA GLU A 242 -3.43 9.80 2.37
C GLU A 242 -2.42 9.80 1.22
N ASP A 243 -1.13 10.07 1.51
CA ASP A 243 -0.07 10.02 0.48
C ASP A 243 0.08 8.61 -0.10
N VAL A 244 -0.03 7.59 0.76
CA VAL A 244 0.06 6.20 0.34
C VAL A 244 -1.22 5.76 -0.37
N ALA A 245 -2.37 6.20 0.13
CA ALA A 245 -3.67 5.90 -0.46
C ALA A 245 -3.83 6.48 -1.87
N ASP A 246 -3.36 7.70 -2.11
CA ASP A 246 -3.33 8.33 -3.43
C ASP A 246 -2.47 7.51 -4.40
N ALA A 247 -1.27 7.10 -3.99
CA ALA A 247 -0.40 6.24 -4.76
C ALA A 247 -1.07 4.88 -5.11
N ILE A 248 -1.75 4.25 -4.14
CA ILE A 248 -2.51 3.01 -4.36
C ILE A 248 -3.65 3.24 -5.36
N GLY A 249 -4.41 4.32 -5.21
CA GLY A 249 -5.49 4.70 -6.13
C GLY A 249 -4.97 4.89 -7.55
N TRP A 250 -3.84 5.60 -7.70
CA TRP A 250 -3.20 5.79 -9.00
C TRP A 250 -2.76 4.45 -9.61
N MET A 251 -2.10 3.55 -8.85
CA MET A 251 -1.68 2.23 -9.33
C MET A 251 -2.88 1.37 -9.75
N ALA A 252 -3.95 1.36 -8.95
CA ALA A 252 -5.14 0.58 -9.19
C ALA A 252 -5.88 0.99 -10.47
N THR A 253 -5.86 2.28 -10.82
CA THR A 253 -6.61 2.86 -11.95
C THR A 253 -5.81 2.97 -13.24
N ARG A 254 -4.61 2.40 -13.34
CA ARG A 254 -3.87 2.36 -14.60
C ARG A 254 -4.59 1.50 -15.65
N PRO A 255 -4.42 1.80 -16.95
CA PRO A 255 -4.96 0.95 -18.01
C PRO A 255 -4.57 -0.51 -17.83
N ALA A 256 -5.43 -1.44 -18.21
CA ALA A 256 -5.29 -2.88 -17.97
C ALA A 256 -3.94 -3.47 -18.44
N HIS A 257 -3.36 -2.92 -19.50
CA HIS A 257 -2.06 -3.37 -20.05
C HIS A 257 -0.83 -2.77 -19.31
N VAL A 258 -1.06 -1.86 -18.33
CA VAL A 258 0.02 -1.20 -17.58
C VAL A 258 0.10 -1.81 -16.19
N ASN A 259 1.17 -2.57 -15.92
CA ASN A 259 1.48 -3.02 -14.56
C ASN A 259 2.55 -2.13 -13.94
N VAL A 260 2.29 -1.59 -12.76
CA VAL A 260 3.30 -0.90 -11.95
C VAL A 260 3.84 -1.93 -10.97
N ASP A 261 4.96 -2.56 -11.30
CA ASP A 261 5.50 -3.67 -10.50
C ASP A 261 5.78 -3.27 -9.07
N LEU A 262 6.39 -2.09 -8.91
CA LEU A 262 6.81 -1.58 -7.62
C LEU A 262 6.73 -0.06 -7.60
N LEU A 263 6.13 0.49 -6.56
CA LEU A 263 6.18 1.91 -6.27
C LEU A 263 6.73 2.14 -4.85
N VAL A 264 7.87 2.83 -4.76
CA VAL A 264 8.48 3.16 -3.47
C VAL A 264 8.28 4.63 -3.18
N LEU A 265 7.63 4.94 -2.06
CA LEU A 265 7.50 6.33 -1.63
C LEU A 265 8.03 6.51 -0.20
N LYS A 266 8.77 7.60 -0.01
CA LYS A 266 9.37 7.97 1.27
C LYS A 266 9.15 9.46 1.52
N PRO A 267 9.07 9.89 2.79
CA PRO A 267 9.16 11.31 3.06
C PRO A 267 10.52 11.83 2.54
N ARG A 268 10.55 13.06 2.07
CA ARG A 268 11.80 13.69 1.60
C ARG A 268 12.92 13.63 2.66
N ALA A 269 12.53 13.63 3.92
CA ALA A 269 13.44 13.54 5.06
C ALA A 269 14.04 12.15 5.28
N GLN A 270 13.58 11.10 4.59
CA GLN A 270 14.05 9.73 4.79
C GLN A 270 14.86 9.23 3.60
N ALA A 271 16.16 9.04 3.77
CA ALA A 271 17.03 8.43 2.76
C ALA A 271 16.99 6.88 2.83
N ALA A 272 16.99 6.32 4.04
CA ALA A 272 16.93 4.87 4.32
C ALA A 272 16.13 4.61 5.60
N PRO A 273 15.72 3.36 5.91
CA PRO A 273 15.01 3.07 7.16
C PRO A 273 15.71 3.58 8.42
N HIS A 274 17.04 3.54 8.44
CA HIS A 274 17.89 4.00 9.54
C HIS A 274 18.47 5.42 9.34
N LYS A 275 18.21 6.09 8.21
CA LYS A 275 18.76 7.42 7.91
C LYS A 275 17.66 8.42 7.62
N VAL A 276 17.27 9.16 8.66
CA VAL A 276 16.18 10.14 8.65
C VAL A 276 16.71 11.48 9.17
N GLN A 277 16.40 12.56 8.46
CA GLN A 277 16.67 13.92 8.95
C GLN A 277 15.79 14.20 10.18
N ARG A 278 16.40 14.73 11.25
CA ARG A 278 15.67 15.23 12.41
C ARG A 278 16.10 16.66 12.69
N LEU A 279 15.13 17.54 12.85
CA LEU A 279 15.36 18.90 13.27
C LEU A 279 15.48 18.94 14.81
N PRO A 280 16.30 19.84 15.36
CA PRO A 280 16.32 20.08 16.80
C PRO A 280 14.91 20.43 17.29
N GLN A 281 14.50 19.85 18.41
CA GLN A 281 13.28 20.31 19.06
C GLN A 281 13.50 21.76 19.51
N GLN A 282 12.62 22.67 19.12
CA GLN A 282 12.62 24.02 19.64
C GLN A 282 12.25 23.90 21.12
N SER A 283 13.22 24.23 21.97
CA SER A 283 13.08 24.29 23.43
C SER A 283 12.13 25.40 23.88
#